data_fa330acfc330ee54a0a2dc25148cc7b7
#
_entry.id   fa330acfc330ee54a0a2dc25148cc7b7
#
_cell.length_a   1.000
_cell.length_b   1.000
_cell.length_c   1.000
_cell.angle_alpha   90.00
_cell.angle_beta   90.00
_cell.angle_gamma   90.00
#
_symmetry.space_group_name_H-M   'P 1'
#
loop_
_entity.id
_entity.type
_entity.pdbx_description
1 polymer ?
#
loop_
_entity_poly.entity_id
_entity_poly.type
_entity_poly.pdbx_seq_one_letter_code
_entity_poly.pdbx_strand_id
1 'polypeptide(L)'
;MASRYSEKLKKKNLNIIPVYTGLNMPFIEEYLFFNEEDLKDIALSKRDIFVRQTLNVFHFGKLYIMPNGNIYSNLNGASMGTIKESPHDIVYREMTEGHSWLRIRDQKPCCDCIYQWLCPSPSNYELAIGKPNLCHVKP
;
A
#
# COMPACT_ATOMS: atom_id res chain seq x y z
N MET A 1 0.93 11.87 0.32
CA MET A 1 2.18 11.46 -0.35
C MET A 1 2.52 12.26 -1.61
N ALA A 2 1.60 12.89 -2.29
CA ALA A 2 1.92 13.70 -3.49
C ALA A 2 2.14 15.20 -3.19
N SER A 3 2.12 15.62 -1.92
CA SER A 3 2.00 17.02 -1.53
C SER A 3 3.16 17.91 -1.99
N ARG A 4 4.40 17.51 -1.76
CA ARG A 4 5.57 18.36 -2.08
C ARG A 4 5.86 18.50 -3.58
N TYR A 5 5.60 17.44 -4.37
CA TYR A 5 5.73 17.51 -5.83
C TYR A 5 4.54 18.22 -6.47
N SER A 6 3.35 18.02 -5.89
CA SER A 6 2.14 18.64 -6.41
C SER A 6 2.16 20.16 -6.32
N GLU A 7 2.78 20.77 -5.32
CA GLU A 7 2.86 22.22 -5.24
C GLU A 7 3.72 22.87 -6.35
N LYS A 8 4.85 22.27 -6.69
CA LYS A 8 5.68 22.73 -7.83
C LYS A 8 5.04 22.42 -9.18
N LEU A 9 4.20 21.40 -9.27
CA LEU A 9 3.59 20.89 -10.51
C LEU A 9 2.10 21.22 -10.64
N LYS A 10 1.44 21.73 -9.61
CA LYS A 10 0.03 22.17 -9.64
C LYS A 10 -0.29 23.15 -10.79
N LYS A 11 0.72 23.79 -11.35
CA LYS A 11 0.56 24.66 -12.53
C LYS A 11 0.35 23.92 -13.87
N LYS A 12 0.46 22.58 -13.93
CA LYS A 12 0.47 21.84 -15.22
C LYS A 12 -0.49 20.66 -15.32
N ASN A 13 -1.40 20.43 -14.38
CA ASN A 13 -2.29 19.23 -14.38
C ASN A 13 -1.56 17.90 -14.65
N LEU A 14 -0.34 17.75 -14.12
CA LEU A 14 0.45 16.53 -14.29
C LEU A 14 0.17 15.57 -13.14
N ASN A 15 -0.24 14.36 -13.46
CA ASN A 15 -0.32 13.26 -12.51
C ASN A 15 0.96 12.42 -12.61
N ILE A 16 1.83 12.52 -11.62
CA ILE A 16 3.09 11.78 -11.58
C ILE A 16 2.90 10.53 -10.72
N ILE A 17 3.05 9.37 -11.34
CA ILE A 17 3.09 8.09 -10.68
C ILE A 17 4.55 7.63 -10.67
N PRO A 18 5.26 7.70 -9.53
CA PRO A 18 6.64 7.26 -9.46
C PRO A 18 6.73 5.74 -9.64
N VAL A 19 7.74 5.29 -10.36
CA VAL A 19 8.02 3.86 -10.55
C VAL A 19 9.34 3.53 -9.87
N TYR A 20 9.35 2.50 -9.02
CA TYR A 20 10.58 2.01 -8.42
C TYR A 20 11.38 1.18 -9.43
N THR A 21 12.62 1.58 -9.67
CA THR A 21 13.51 0.96 -10.67
C THR A 21 14.71 0.22 -10.04
N GLY A 22 14.83 0.22 -8.72
CA GLY A 22 16.01 -0.26 -7.99
C GLY A 22 17.14 0.77 -7.90
N LEU A 23 17.21 1.71 -8.84
CA LEU A 23 18.29 2.72 -8.91
C LEU A 23 17.86 4.09 -8.37
N ASN A 24 16.57 4.34 -8.24
CA ASN A 24 16.00 5.63 -7.84
C ASN A 24 15.59 5.69 -6.35
N MET A 25 16.26 4.92 -5.50
CA MET A 25 15.96 4.89 -4.07
C MET A 25 16.05 6.27 -3.40
N PRO A 26 17.05 7.13 -3.66
CA PRO A 26 17.09 8.46 -3.08
C PRO A 26 15.87 9.31 -3.41
N PHE A 27 15.37 9.23 -4.63
CA PHE A 27 14.11 9.89 -5.03
C PHE A 27 12.90 9.34 -4.24
N ILE A 28 12.82 8.02 -4.10
CA ILE A 28 11.75 7.36 -3.35
C ILE A 28 11.78 7.78 -1.87
N GLU A 29 12.97 7.83 -1.26
CA GLU A 29 13.15 8.25 0.13
C GLU A 29 12.74 9.70 0.34
N GLU A 30 13.10 10.60 -0.58
CA GLU A 30 12.79 12.01 -0.46
C GLU A 30 11.28 12.31 -0.63
N TYR A 31 10.61 11.61 -1.57
CA TYR A 31 9.26 12.00 -2.01
C TYR A 31 8.13 11.06 -1.58
N LEU A 32 8.44 9.82 -1.23
CA LEU A 32 7.42 8.82 -0.88
C LEU A 32 7.46 8.39 0.59
N PHE A 33 8.59 8.60 1.27
CA PHE A 33 8.67 8.24 2.68
C PHE A 33 7.86 9.23 3.52
N PHE A 34 7.13 8.66 4.47
CA PHE A 34 6.38 9.42 5.47
C PHE A 34 7.32 10.10 6.45
N ASN A 35 7.00 11.35 6.80
CA ASN A 35 7.65 12.07 7.89
C ASN A 35 6.60 12.52 8.93
N GLU A 36 7.04 13.13 10.02
CA GLU A 36 6.15 13.59 11.09
C GLU A 36 5.18 14.69 10.64
N GLU A 37 5.57 15.52 9.68
CA GLU A 37 4.70 16.58 9.15
C GLU A 37 3.52 16.00 8.40
N ASP A 38 3.76 14.92 7.61
CA ASP A 38 2.69 14.22 6.92
C ASP A 38 1.66 13.62 7.88
N LEU A 39 2.09 13.24 9.10
CA LEU A 39 1.22 12.67 10.12
C LEU A 39 0.35 13.73 10.81
N LYS A 40 0.84 14.96 10.98
CA LYS A 40 0.10 16.05 11.62
C LYS A 40 -1.13 16.47 10.83
N ASP A 41 -1.09 16.33 9.52
CA ASP A 41 -2.17 16.73 8.62
C ASP A 41 -3.22 15.62 8.40
N ILE A 42 -3.03 14.46 9.01
CA ILE A 42 -3.95 13.33 8.86
C ILE A 42 -5.17 13.52 9.76
N ALA A 43 -6.30 13.83 9.15
CA ALA A 43 -7.61 13.80 9.82
C ALA A 43 -8.34 12.49 9.50
N LEU A 44 -8.38 11.57 10.46
CA LEU A 44 -9.06 10.28 10.34
C LEU A 44 -10.31 10.23 11.18
N SER A 45 -11.38 9.65 10.63
CA SER A 45 -12.51 9.22 11.41
C SER A 45 -12.17 7.95 12.22
N LYS A 46 -12.96 7.67 13.26
CA LYS A 46 -12.86 6.40 14.01
C LYS A 46 -13.00 5.18 13.10
N ARG A 47 -13.86 5.29 12.07
CA ARG A 47 -14.05 4.23 11.08
C ARG A 47 -12.78 3.98 10.28
N ASP A 48 -12.08 5.03 9.85
CA ASP A 48 -10.85 4.90 9.07
C ASP A 48 -9.75 4.21 9.88
N ILE A 49 -9.62 4.56 11.16
CA ILE A 49 -8.68 3.91 12.08
C ILE A 49 -9.03 2.42 12.21
N PHE A 50 -10.30 2.09 12.45
CA PHE A 50 -10.75 0.69 12.57
C PHE A 50 -10.49 -0.11 11.28
N VAL A 51 -10.77 0.48 10.12
CA VAL A 51 -10.50 -0.15 8.83
C VAL A 51 -8.99 -0.44 8.68
N ARG A 52 -8.12 0.50 9.03
CA ARG A 52 -6.65 0.31 8.94
C ARG A 52 -6.11 -0.77 9.87
N GLN A 53 -6.81 -1.07 10.96
CA GLN A 53 -6.48 -2.17 11.87
C GLN A 53 -6.84 -3.54 11.32
N THR A 54 -7.71 -3.62 10.32
CA THR A 54 -8.31 -4.89 9.88
C THR A 54 -8.08 -5.18 8.40
N LEU A 55 -7.99 -4.16 7.56
CA LEU A 55 -7.98 -4.28 6.10
C LEU A 55 -6.91 -3.41 5.47
N ASN A 56 -6.42 -3.85 4.31
CA ASN A 56 -5.60 -2.99 3.45
C ASN A 56 -6.50 -2.11 2.58
N VAL A 57 -6.52 -0.81 2.85
CA VAL A 57 -7.39 0.16 2.14
C VAL A 57 -7.08 0.29 0.65
N PHE A 58 -5.89 -0.11 0.20
CA PHE A 58 -5.50 -0.03 -1.20
C PHE A 58 -5.89 -1.26 -2.02
N HIS A 59 -5.96 -2.43 -1.36
CA HIS A 59 -6.10 -3.72 -2.05
C HIS A 59 -7.39 -4.45 -1.73
N PHE A 60 -8.01 -4.21 -0.58
CA PHE A 60 -9.20 -4.94 -0.16
C PHE A 60 -10.30 -4.90 -1.21
N GLY A 61 -10.83 -6.06 -1.57
CA GLY A 61 -11.90 -6.24 -2.56
C GLY A 61 -11.47 -6.06 -4.02
N LYS A 62 -10.16 -5.91 -4.32
CA LYS A 62 -9.65 -5.78 -5.69
C LYS A 62 -9.05 -7.09 -6.19
N LEU A 63 -9.42 -7.46 -7.41
CA LEU A 63 -8.81 -8.56 -8.15
C LEU A 63 -8.39 -8.05 -9.54
N TYR A 64 -7.23 -8.46 -9.98
CA TYR A 64 -6.66 -8.12 -11.29
C TYR A 64 -6.65 -9.36 -12.16
N ILE A 65 -7.33 -9.30 -13.30
CA ILE A 65 -7.35 -10.39 -14.28
C ILE A 65 -6.39 -10.04 -15.40
N MET A 66 -5.37 -10.87 -15.59
CA MET A 66 -4.38 -10.67 -16.63
C MET A 66 -4.83 -11.30 -17.96
N PRO A 67 -4.28 -10.84 -19.11
CA PRO A 67 -4.64 -11.38 -20.42
C PRO A 67 -4.39 -12.90 -20.58
N ASN A 68 -3.47 -13.47 -19.82
CA ASN A 68 -3.20 -14.91 -19.76
C ASN A 68 -4.22 -15.71 -18.93
N GLY A 69 -5.23 -15.02 -18.36
CA GLY A 69 -6.26 -15.63 -17.53
C GLY A 69 -5.88 -15.81 -16.06
N ASN A 70 -4.70 -15.42 -15.64
CA ASN A 70 -4.32 -15.46 -14.21
C ASN A 70 -4.98 -14.32 -13.43
N ILE A 71 -5.32 -14.61 -12.18
CA ILE A 71 -5.97 -13.66 -11.26
C ILE A 71 -5.02 -13.36 -10.10
N TYR A 72 -4.93 -12.07 -9.75
CA TYR A 72 -4.07 -11.55 -8.69
C TYR A 72 -4.88 -10.64 -7.77
N SER A 73 -4.64 -10.70 -6.48
CA SER A 73 -5.09 -9.68 -5.52
C SER A 73 -4.11 -8.49 -5.46
N ASN A 74 -2.87 -8.74 -5.87
CA ASN A 74 -1.81 -7.76 -5.99
C ASN A 74 -0.84 -8.19 -7.10
N LEU A 75 -0.56 -7.30 -8.05
CA LEU A 75 0.31 -7.59 -9.20
C LEU A 75 1.78 -7.84 -8.83
N ASN A 76 2.22 -7.45 -7.63
CA ASN A 76 3.55 -7.76 -7.10
C ASN A 76 3.59 -9.07 -6.29
N GLY A 77 2.46 -9.77 -6.19
CA GLY A 77 2.33 -11.04 -5.49
C GLY A 77 2.21 -12.24 -6.42
N ALA A 78 2.01 -13.41 -5.83
CA ALA A 78 1.73 -14.63 -6.57
C ALA A 78 0.31 -14.61 -7.15
N SER A 79 0.08 -15.39 -8.21
CA SER A 79 -1.26 -15.60 -8.75
C SER A 79 -2.13 -16.34 -7.74
N MET A 80 -3.36 -15.86 -7.58
CA MET A 80 -4.37 -16.44 -6.71
C MET A 80 -5.18 -17.54 -7.38
N GLY A 81 -5.07 -17.69 -8.69
CA GLY A 81 -5.79 -18.65 -9.48
C GLY A 81 -6.00 -18.18 -10.90
N THR A 82 -6.96 -18.78 -11.57
CA THR A 82 -7.27 -18.51 -12.98
C THR A 82 -8.75 -18.24 -13.19
N ILE A 83 -9.10 -17.65 -14.35
CA ILE A 83 -10.49 -17.40 -14.76
C ILE A 83 -11.35 -18.67 -14.94
N LYS A 84 -10.72 -19.85 -14.86
CA LYS A 84 -11.43 -21.15 -14.93
C LYS A 84 -11.93 -21.61 -13.56
N GLU A 85 -11.47 -20.98 -12.50
CA GLU A 85 -11.87 -21.28 -11.13
C GLU A 85 -13.07 -20.44 -10.69
N SER A 86 -13.77 -20.90 -9.67
CA SER A 86 -14.86 -20.13 -9.08
C SER A 86 -14.35 -18.83 -8.45
N PRO A 87 -15.00 -17.69 -8.69
CA PRO A 87 -14.67 -16.44 -7.99
C PRO A 87 -14.73 -16.59 -6.46
N HIS A 88 -15.65 -17.41 -5.96
CA HIS A 88 -15.75 -17.71 -4.53
C HIS A 88 -14.47 -18.34 -3.99
N ASP A 89 -13.90 -19.32 -4.69
CA ASP A 89 -12.71 -20.03 -4.26
C ASP A 89 -11.47 -19.10 -4.26
N ILE A 90 -11.40 -18.20 -5.25
CA ILE A 90 -10.34 -17.20 -5.33
C ILE A 90 -10.43 -16.20 -4.17
N VAL A 91 -11.63 -15.70 -3.87
CA VAL A 91 -11.87 -14.79 -2.73
C VAL A 91 -11.59 -15.52 -1.41
N TYR A 92 -12.03 -16.75 -1.27
CA TYR A 92 -11.77 -17.55 -0.07
C TYR A 92 -10.27 -17.75 0.15
N ARG A 93 -9.53 -18.08 -0.90
CA ARG A 93 -8.07 -18.25 -0.86
C ARG A 93 -7.36 -16.95 -0.47
N GLU A 94 -7.77 -15.80 -1.03
CA GLU A 94 -7.21 -14.51 -0.63
C GLU A 94 -7.47 -14.19 0.85
N MET A 95 -8.64 -14.53 1.36
CA MET A 95 -9.00 -14.28 2.76
C MET A 95 -8.29 -15.21 3.75
N THR A 96 -7.92 -16.41 3.32
CA THR A 96 -7.32 -17.45 4.22
C THR A 96 -5.81 -17.56 4.05
N GLU A 97 -5.31 -17.41 2.85
CA GLU A 97 -3.90 -17.65 2.50
C GLU A 97 -3.23 -16.41 1.88
N GLY A 98 -4.04 -15.46 1.39
CA GLY A 98 -3.57 -14.26 0.74
C GLY A 98 -2.95 -13.27 1.70
N HIS A 99 -2.11 -12.40 1.16
CA HIS A 99 -1.33 -11.44 1.94
C HIS A 99 -1.55 -9.99 1.50
N SER A 100 -2.58 -9.75 0.68
CA SER A 100 -2.81 -8.42 0.11
C SER A 100 -3.98 -7.70 0.78
N TRP A 101 -5.14 -8.34 0.88
CA TRP A 101 -6.35 -7.71 1.41
C TRP A 101 -6.30 -7.44 2.90
N LEU A 102 -5.65 -8.35 3.65
CA LEU A 102 -5.51 -8.27 5.11
C LEU A 102 -4.12 -7.79 5.55
N ARG A 103 -3.28 -7.33 4.63
CA ARG A 103 -1.95 -6.81 4.95
C ARG A 103 -2.07 -5.45 5.62
N ILE A 104 -1.81 -5.41 6.91
CA ILE A 104 -1.83 -4.22 7.75
C ILE A 104 -0.43 -3.91 8.29
N ARG A 105 -0.29 -2.87 9.11
CA ARG A 105 1.00 -2.46 9.70
C ARG A 105 1.28 -3.18 11.02
N ASP A 106 1.36 -4.50 10.98
CA ASP A 106 1.57 -5.39 12.14
C ASP A 106 3.04 -5.83 12.30
N GLN A 107 3.91 -5.48 11.35
CA GLN A 107 5.34 -5.84 11.39
C GLN A 107 6.18 -4.73 12.02
N LYS A 108 7.33 -5.13 12.60
CA LYS A 108 8.33 -4.16 13.08
C LYS A 108 8.89 -3.31 11.93
N PRO A 109 9.14 -2.01 12.15
CA PRO A 109 9.00 -1.26 13.40
C PRO A 109 7.58 -0.72 13.65
N CYS A 110 6.63 -0.91 12.73
CA CYS A 110 5.32 -0.27 12.77
C CYS A 110 4.45 -0.75 13.93
N CYS A 111 4.53 -2.02 14.32
CA CYS A 111 3.72 -2.57 15.42
C CYS A 111 4.06 -1.92 16.79
N ASP A 112 5.25 -1.36 16.93
CA ASP A 112 5.69 -0.68 18.15
C ASP A 112 5.55 0.84 18.06
N CYS A 113 5.03 1.37 16.93
CA CYS A 113 4.94 2.79 16.65
C CYS A 113 3.60 3.38 17.17
N ILE A 114 3.69 4.49 17.90
CA ILE A 114 2.50 5.20 18.41
C ILE A 114 1.58 5.72 17.29
N TYR A 115 2.12 5.91 16.10
CA TYR A 115 1.39 6.38 14.91
C TYR A 115 0.87 5.24 14.02
N GLN A 116 1.02 3.98 14.44
CA GLN A 116 0.73 2.78 13.61
C GLN A 116 -0.58 2.91 12.82
N TRP A 117 -1.66 3.28 13.48
CA TRP A 117 -2.99 3.31 12.86
C TRP A 117 -3.36 4.65 12.22
N LEU A 118 -2.52 5.66 12.37
CA LEU A 118 -2.62 6.90 11.62
C LEU A 118 -1.97 6.78 10.25
N CYS A 119 -1.00 5.87 10.09
CA CYS A 119 -0.37 5.61 8.81
C CYS A 119 -1.33 4.91 7.84
N PRO A 120 -1.25 5.18 6.53
CA PRO A 120 -1.98 4.41 5.53
C PRO A 120 -1.55 2.94 5.56
N SER A 121 -2.41 2.06 5.06
CA SER A 121 -2.08 0.64 4.89
C SER A 121 -0.80 0.47 4.05
N PRO A 122 -0.08 -0.65 4.21
CA PRO A 122 1.10 -0.94 3.38
C PRO A 122 0.76 -0.89 1.89
N SER A 123 1.59 -0.20 1.13
CA SER A 123 1.42 0.01 -0.32
C SER A 123 2.22 -1.02 -1.13
N ASN A 124 2.04 -0.99 -2.45
CA ASN A 124 2.85 -1.80 -3.36
C ASN A 124 4.31 -1.36 -3.43
N TYR A 125 4.62 -0.12 -3.10
CA TYR A 125 6.02 0.34 -3.03
C TYR A 125 6.81 -0.40 -1.96
N GLU A 126 6.21 -0.65 -0.79
CA GLU A 126 6.84 -1.41 0.28
C GLU A 126 7.14 -2.86 -0.15
N LEU A 127 6.23 -3.48 -0.92
CA LEU A 127 6.49 -4.81 -1.49
C LEU A 127 7.59 -4.79 -2.56
N ALA A 128 7.53 -3.85 -3.49
CA ALA A 128 8.50 -3.75 -4.57
C ALA A 128 9.92 -3.41 -4.07
N ILE A 129 10.02 -2.62 -3.00
CA ILE A 129 11.28 -2.21 -2.38
C ILE A 129 11.78 -3.28 -1.39
N GLY A 130 10.88 -4.15 -0.89
CA GLY A 130 11.21 -5.15 0.12
C GLY A 130 11.39 -4.58 1.52
N LYS A 131 10.75 -3.45 1.82
CA LYS A 131 10.78 -2.81 3.15
C LYS A 131 9.41 -2.91 3.82
N PRO A 132 9.35 -3.12 5.14
CA PRO A 132 8.08 -3.20 5.87
C PRO A 132 7.36 -1.85 5.97
N ASN A 133 8.09 -0.75 5.77
CA ASN A 133 7.58 0.62 5.81
C ASN A 133 8.42 1.56 4.96
N LEU A 134 7.79 2.64 4.49
CA LEU A 134 8.46 3.77 3.84
C LEU A 134 8.28 4.98 4.76
N CYS A 135 9.14 5.08 5.79
CA CYS A 135 8.97 6.05 6.86
C CYS A 135 10.32 6.54 7.40
N HIS A 136 10.39 7.84 7.68
CA HIS A 136 11.50 8.49 8.39
C HIS A 136 11.23 8.68 9.88
N VAL A 137 9.98 8.49 10.32
CA VAL A 137 9.59 8.64 11.71
C VAL A 137 10.24 7.51 12.52
N LYS A 138 10.93 7.89 13.57
CA LYS A 138 11.49 6.94 14.54
C LYS A 138 10.46 6.74 15.64
N PRO A 139 10.04 5.49 15.92
CA PRO A 139 9.12 5.19 17.01
C PRO A 139 9.71 5.52 18.37
#